data_887b38d96a342a601b851d37aa7746eb
#
_entry.id   887b38d96a342a601b851d37aa7746eb
#
_cell.length_a   1.000
_cell.length_b   1.000
_cell.length_c   1.000
_cell.angle_alpha   90.00
_cell.angle_beta   90.00
_cell.angle_gamma   90.00
#
_symmetry.space_group_name_H-M   'P 1'
#
loop_
_entity.id
_entity.type
_entity.pdbx_description
1 polymer ?
#
loop_
_entity_poly.entity_id
_entity_poly.type
_entity_poly.pdbx_seq_one_letter_code
_entity_poly.pdbx_strand_id
1 'polypeptide(L)'
;MSIILGIDAGISSTKIIGIENGNRIMTPMTISSSDPISAIHGAFGKFILTNHVKLEDVEQVMLTGIGALKITSLINGRPTTIVSEFKANGLGARFDTGLDQFVVVSMGTGTSLVRVDGEEITHIGGIGMGGGTLQGLSRLLLNTSDIEEVLLLAEEGSADFTNLKIKDICEFKLGELTGDATASLFAKVLQHKPSDNFIAAGLIHMVLETIGSAAVLSQINGGFKNFVLIGRLTELLTTFKYIFSQLEALYDVHFHIPKYAPYCTALGAALSYKYEND
;
A
#
# COMPACT_ATOMS: atom_id res chain seq x y z
N MET A 1 -5.97 13.09 28.98
CA MET A 1 -5.90 12.93 27.51
C MET A 1 -5.67 11.45 27.26
N SER A 2 -6.45 10.81 26.40
CA SER A 2 -6.26 9.40 26.09
C SER A 2 -5.82 9.27 24.65
N ILE A 3 -4.66 8.64 24.41
CA ILE A 3 -4.09 8.44 23.09
C ILE A 3 -3.83 6.96 22.87
N ILE A 4 -4.40 6.43 21.80
CA ILE A 4 -4.10 5.09 21.29
C ILE A 4 -3.13 5.23 20.12
N LEU A 5 -1.98 4.58 20.22
CA LEU A 5 -0.99 4.54 19.15
C LEU A 5 -1.12 3.27 18.33
N GLY A 6 -1.17 3.40 17.02
CA GLY A 6 -1.05 2.28 16.09
C GLY A 6 0.33 2.30 15.44
N ILE A 7 1.02 1.18 15.47
CA ILE A 7 2.34 1.00 14.86
C ILE A 7 2.30 -0.18 13.89
N ASP A 8 2.61 0.07 12.64
CA ASP A 8 2.84 -0.95 11.62
C ASP A 8 4.36 -1.12 11.43
N ALA A 9 4.90 -2.21 11.96
CA ALA A 9 6.31 -2.56 11.84
C ALA A 9 6.54 -3.45 10.62
N GLY A 10 6.60 -2.84 9.44
CA GLY A 10 6.89 -3.54 8.19
C GLY A 10 8.36 -3.91 8.02
N ILE A 11 8.69 -4.62 6.92
CA ILE A 11 10.07 -5.03 6.59
C ILE A 11 10.93 -3.82 6.23
N SER A 12 10.41 -2.91 5.43
CA SER A 12 11.17 -1.76 4.87
C SER A 12 11.01 -0.47 5.66
N SER A 13 9.94 -0.35 6.43
CA SER A 13 9.65 0.85 7.22
C SER A 13 8.66 0.57 8.34
N THR A 14 8.77 1.33 9.41
CA THR A 14 7.81 1.35 10.53
C THR A 14 6.99 2.64 10.45
N LYS A 15 5.68 2.51 10.49
CA LYS A 15 4.72 3.62 10.43
C LYS A 15 3.98 3.72 11.75
N ILE A 16 3.74 4.95 12.19
CA ILE A 16 3.04 5.23 13.45
C ILE A 16 2.01 6.32 13.25
N ILE A 17 0.86 6.14 13.88
CA ILE A 17 -0.24 7.10 13.92
C ILE A 17 -0.87 7.07 15.32
N GLY A 18 -1.46 8.17 15.75
CA GLY A 18 -2.17 8.26 17.02
C GLY A 18 -3.62 8.67 16.83
N ILE A 19 -4.49 8.14 17.68
CA ILE A 19 -5.89 8.55 17.82
C ILE A 19 -6.08 9.15 19.21
N GLU A 20 -6.36 10.44 19.25
CA GLU A 20 -6.62 11.18 20.48
C GLU A 20 -8.11 11.18 20.81
N ASN A 21 -8.47 10.83 22.04
CA ASN A 21 -9.84 10.81 22.57
C ASN A 21 -10.84 10.10 21.63
N GLY A 22 -10.38 9.07 20.93
CA GLY A 22 -11.20 8.19 20.09
C GLY A 22 -11.60 8.72 18.70
N ASN A 23 -11.28 9.97 18.35
CA ASN A 23 -11.74 10.57 17.09
C ASN A 23 -10.75 11.48 16.36
N ARG A 24 -9.77 12.06 17.04
CA ARG A 24 -8.81 12.95 16.41
C ARG A 24 -7.58 12.20 15.94
N ILE A 25 -7.37 12.14 14.63
CA ILE A 25 -6.17 11.58 14.03
C ILE A 25 -5.02 12.57 14.17
N MET A 26 -3.91 12.11 14.77
CA MET A 26 -2.68 12.89 14.95
C MET A 26 -1.78 12.74 13.72
N THR A 27 -0.78 13.63 13.58
CA THR A 27 0.15 13.60 12.44
C THR A 27 0.92 12.28 12.40
N PRO A 28 0.75 11.48 11.33
CA PRO A 28 1.43 10.20 11.21
C PRO A 28 2.90 10.38 10.83
N MET A 29 3.69 9.33 11.03
CA MET A 29 5.13 9.35 10.75
C MET A 29 5.63 8.00 10.24
N THR A 30 6.72 8.05 9.45
CA THR A 30 7.45 6.88 8.97
C THR A 30 8.90 6.93 9.43
N ILE A 31 9.43 5.77 9.83
CA ILE A 31 10.84 5.54 10.14
C ILE A 31 11.33 4.38 9.29
N SER A 32 12.46 4.57 8.65
CA SER A 32 13.18 3.49 7.95
C SER A 32 14.33 3.01 8.83
N SER A 33 14.41 1.70 9.08
CA SER A 33 15.49 1.06 9.81
C SER A 33 15.53 -0.41 9.42
N SER A 34 16.72 -0.98 9.37
CA SER A 34 16.96 -2.41 9.15
C SER A 34 16.68 -3.27 10.39
N ASP A 35 16.67 -2.66 11.58
CA ASP A 35 16.32 -3.33 12.83
C ASP A 35 14.90 -2.95 13.27
N PRO A 36 13.93 -3.90 13.25
CA PRO A 36 12.55 -3.62 13.62
C PRO A 36 12.36 -3.13 15.05
N ILE A 37 13.17 -3.61 16.00
CA ILE A 37 13.05 -3.21 17.41
C ILE A 37 13.44 -1.74 17.54
N SER A 38 14.60 -1.36 17.02
CA SER A 38 15.04 0.05 17.00
C SER A 38 14.06 0.95 16.24
N ALA A 39 13.50 0.46 15.13
CA ALA A 39 12.52 1.21 14.34
C ALA A 39 11.24 1.48 15.13
N ILE A 40 10.71 0.50 15.85
CA ILE A 40 9.49 0.63 16.67
C ILE A 40 9.71 1.66 17.79
N HIS A 41 10.78 1.49 18.57
CA HIS A 41 11.10 2.43 19.67
C HIS A 41 11.44 3.82 19.14
N GLY A 42 12.15 3.92 18.02
CA GLY A 42 12.47 5.18 17.35
C GLY A 42 11.21 5.89 16.82
N ALA A 43 10.27 5.15 16.21
CA ALA A 43 8.99 5.68 15.75
C ALA A 43 8.17 6.23 16.92
N PHE A 44 8.07 5.47 18.02
CA PHE A 44 7.38 5.91 19.23
C PHE A 44 7.99 7.19 19.78
N GLY A 45 9.32 7.23 20.01
CA GLY A 45 9.99 8.40 20.57
C GLY A 45 9.85 9.63 19.68
N LYS A 46 10.05 9.48 18.37
CA LYS A 46 9.88 10.58 17.41
C LYS A 46 8.42 11.07 17.38
N PHE A 47 7.44 10.17 17.43
CA PHE A 47 6.02 10.53 17.44
C PHE A 47 5.66 11.38 18.67
N ILE A 48 6.10 10.95 19.86
CA ILE A 48 5.89 11.68 21.13
C ILE A 48 6.46 13.11 21.02
N LEU A 49 7.67 13.25 20.54
CA LEU A 49 8.34 14.55 20.40
C LEU A 49 7.64 15.46 19.38
N THR A 50 7.33 14.92 18.20
CA THR A 50 6.78 15.73 17.09
C THR A 50 5.33 16.15 17.34
N ASN A 51 4.54 15.29 17.98
CA ASN A 51 3.14 15.60 18.29
C ASN A 51 2.97 16.24 19.69
N HIS A 52 4.08 16.54 20.42
CA HIS A 52 4.07 17.14 21.76
C HIS A 52 3.21 16.34 22.76
N VAL A 53 3.28 15.00 22.67
CA VAL A 53 2.54 14.07 23.53
C VAL A 53 3.31 13.82 24.82
N LYS A 54 2.62 13.80 25.96
CA LYS A 54 3.19 13.31 27.20
C LYS A 54 3.09 11.77 27.23
N LEU A 55 4.12 11.12 27.74
CA LEU A 55 4.15 9.65 27.83
C LEU A 55 2.94 9.11 28.61
N GLU A 56 2.55 9.79 29.69
CA GLU A 56 1.41 9.44 30.54
C GLU A 56 0.05 9.48 29.82
N ASP A 57 -0.09 10.28 28.75
CA ASP A 57 -1.30 10.38 27.93
C ASP A 57 -1.47 9.21 26.94
N VAL A 58 -0.39 8.44 26.69
CA VAL A 58 -0.46 7.23 25.85
C VAL A 58 -1.09 6.10 26.67
N GLU A 59 -2.32 5.76 26.39
CA GLU A 59 -3.06 4.69 27.06
C GLU A 59 -2.62 3.31 26.61
N GLN A 60 -2.51 3.11 25.29
CA GLN A 60 -2.22 1.83 24.68
C GLN A 60 -1.41 1.97 23.39
N VAL A 61 -0.57 0.97 23.13
CA VAL A 61 0.11 0.78 21.84
C VAL A 61 -0.47 -0.47 21.17
N MET A 62 -1.01 -0.29 19.98
CA MET A 62 -1.51 -1.37 19.12
C MET A 62 -0.47 -1.61 18.02
N LEU A 63 0.17 -2.77 18.06
CA LEU A 63 1.32 -3.10 17.22
C LEU A 63 0.94 -4.15 16.17
N THR A 64 1.32 -3.94 14.94
CA THR A 64 1.08 -4.87 13.83
C THR A 64 2.28 -4.95 12.89
N GLY A 65 2.19 -5.79 11.86
CA GLY A 65 3.26 -6.05 10.91
C GLY A 65 4.23 -7.13 11.35
N ILE A 66 5.06 -7.62 10.43
CA ILE A 66 5.96 -8.74 10.67
C ILE A 66 7.02 -8.45 11.75
N GLY A 67 7.44 -7.17 11.87
CA GLY A 67 8.37 -6.73 12.92
C GLY A 67 7.79 -6.81 14.33
N ALA A 68 6.45 -6.78 14.47
CA ALA A 68 5.75 -6.90 15.74
C ALA A 68 6.04 -8.24 16.44
N LEU A 69 6.26 -9.30 15.67
CA LEU A 69 6.54 -10.64 16.19
C LEU A 69 7.84 -10.75 17.01
N LYS A 70 8.70 -9.74 16.92
CA LYS A 70 9.96 -9.67 17.69
C LYS A 70 9.79 -8.97 19.04
N ILE A 71 8.63 -8.37 19.30
CA ILE A 71 8.34 -7.64 20.53
C ILE A 71 7.70 -8.57 21.55
N THR A 72 8.33 -8.69 22.71
CA THR A 72 7.87 -9.52 23.83
C THR A 72 7.59 -8.71 25.10
N SER A 73 7.73 -7.38 25.02
CA SER A 73 7.64 -6.48 26.16
C SER A 73 6.86 -5.21 25.83
N LEU A 74 6.62 -4.40 26.86
CA LEU A 74 6.00 -3.10 26.73
C LEU A 74 6.82 -2.15 25.84
N ILE A 75 6.19 -1.40 24.98
CA ILE A 75 6.84 -0.34 24.21
C ILE A 75 6.98 0.91 25.07
N ASN A 76 8.23 1.26 25.41
CA ASN A 76 8.56 2.41 26.26
C ASN A 76 7.74 2.46 27.56
N GLY A 77 7.49 1.29 28.17
CA GLY A 77 6.72 1.16 29.41
C GLY A 77 5.20 1.31 29.26
N ARG A 78 4.68 1.39 28.02
CA ARG A 78 3.24 1.47 27.77
C ARG A 78 2.65 0.11 27.43
N PRO A 79 1.41 -0.18 27.86
CA PRO A 79 0.71 -1.40 27.51
C PRO A 79 0.73 -1.58 25.99
N THR A 80 0.98 -2.82 25.54
CA THR A 80 1.17 -3.12 24.12
C THR A 80 0.42 -4.38 23.76
N THR A 81 -0.40 -4.31 22.71
CA THR A 81 -1.16 -5.43 22.15
C THR A 81 -0.75 -5.64 20.69
N ILE A 82 -0.53 -6.89 20.28
CA ILE A 82 -0.23 -7.27 18.90
C ILE A 82 -1.54 -7.59 18.19
N VAL A 83 -1.74 -6.97 17.04
CA VAL A 83 -2.96 -7.09 16.21
C VAL A 83 -2.62 -7.74 14.86
N SER A 84 -3.53 -8.55 14.34
CA SER A 84 -3.40 -9.09 12.98
C SER A 84 -3.31 -7.96 11.95
N GLU A 85 -2.29 -8.02 11.08
CA GLU A 85 -2.12 -7.04 10.00
C GLU A 85 -3.34 -7.02 9.06
N PHE A 86 -3.93 -8.17 8.79
CA PHE A 86 -5.10 -8.26 7.92
C PHE A 86 -6.34 -7.61 8.55
N LYS A 87 -6.56 -7.80 9.86
CA LYS A 87 -7.62 -7.11 10.61
C LYS A 87 -7.39 -5.60 10.60
N ALA A 88 -6.15 -5.18 10.85
CA ALA A 88 -5.78 -3.77 10.81
C ALA A 88 -6.00 -3.14 9.42
N ASN A 89 -5.61 -3.84 8.34
CA ASN A 89 -5.85 -3.38 6.97
C ASN A 89 -7.34 -3.11 6.71
N GLY A 90 -8.21 -4.07 7.07
CA GLY A 90 -9.65 -3.94 6.89
C GLY A 90 -10.27 -2.80 7.70
N LEU A 91 -9.92 -2.70 8.99
CA LEU A 91 -10.44 -1.64 9.88
C LEU A 91 -10.03 -0.25 9.44
N GLY A 92 -8.74 -0.08 9.07
CA GLY A 92 -8.23 1.22 8.60
C GLY A 92 -8.86 1.65 7.29
N ALA A 93 -9.00 0.73 6.34
CA ALA A 93 -9.63 1.00 5.04
C ALA A 93 -11.11 1.36 5.19
N ARG A 94 -11.86 0.62 6.03
CA ARG A 94 -13.27 0.93 6.32
C ARG A 94 -13.44 2.30 6.95
N PHE A 95 -12.62 2.63 7.94
CA PHE A 95 -12.71 3.92 8.64
C PHE A 95 -12.60 5.12 7.69
N ASP A 96 -11.68 5.05 6.75
CA ASP A 96 -11.38 6.19 5.87
C ASP A 96 -12.30 6.26 4.63
N THR A 97 -12.85 5.11 4.19
CA THR A 97 -13.75 5.05 3.01
C THR A 97 -15.22 4.97 3.34
N GLY A 98 -15.58 4.48 4.52
CA GLY A 98 -16.98 4.21 4.91
C GLY A 98 -17.63 3.05 4.17
N LEU A 99 -16.86 2.25 3.41
CA LEU A 99 -17.38 1.11 2.67
C LEU A 99 -17.53 -0.12 3.56
N ASP A 100 -18.57 -0.93 3.32
CA ASP A 100 -18.83 -2.18 4.03
C ASP A 100 -18.42 -3.43 3.23
N GLN A 101 -18.37 -3.32 1.89
CA GLN A 101 -17.99 -4.43 1.01
C GLN A 101 -16.90 -3.98 0.03
N PHE A 102 -15.69 -4.50 0.22
CA PHE A 102 -14.53 -4.14 -0.60
C PHE A 102 -13.37 -5.13 -0.42
N VAL A 103 -12.38 -5.02 -1.30
CA VAL A 103 -11.09 -5.71 -1.16
C VAL A 103 -10.01 -4.67 -0.87
N VAL A 104 -9.29 -4.85 0.22
CA VAL A 104 -8.07 -4.08 0.50
C VAL A 104 -6.93 -4.64 -0.34
N VAL A 105 -6.25 -3.76 -1.06
CA VAL A 105 -5.03 -4.04 -1.82
C VAL A 105 -3.89 -3.36 -1.06
N SER A 106 -3.23 -4.13 -0.17
CA SER A 106 -2.15 -3.61 0.67
C SER A 106 -0.81 -3.72 -0.04
N MET A 107 -0.37 -2.60 -0.62
CA MET A 107 0.84 -2.48 -1.45
C MET A 107 2.07 -2.13 -0.62
N GLY A 108 2.67 -3.15 0.00
CA GLY A 108 3.90 -3.08 0.78
C GLY A 108 5.14 -3.53 -0.01
N THR A 109 6.04 -4.29 0.62
CA THR A 109 7.17 -4.96 -0.06
C THR A 109 6.68 -5.92 -1.14
N GLY A 110 5.69 -6.74 -0.83
CA GLY A 110 4.78 -7.42 -1.76
C GLY A 110 3.37 -6.84 -1.62
N THR A 111 2.37 -7.52 -2.15
CA THR A 111 0.97 -7.09 -2.04
C THR A 111 0.12 -8.18 -1.42
N SER A 112 -0.65 -7.85 -0.38
CA SER A 112 -1.66 -8.72 0.19
C SER A 112 -3.07 -8.24 -0.17
N LEU A 113 -4.00 -9.20 -0.29
CA LEU A 113 -5.40 -8.95 -0.59
C LEU A 113 -6.26 -9.40 0.60
N VAL A 114 -7.08 -8.49 1.11
CA VAL A 114 -7.95 -8.73 2.25
C VAL A 114 -9.38 -8.37 1.88
N ARG A 115 -10.28 -9.33 1.92
CA ARG A 115 -11.71 -9.12 1.71
C ARG A 115 -12.36 -8.61 2.98
N VAL A 116 -13.17 -7.58 2.83
CA VAL A 116 -14.01 -7.02 3.89
C VAL A 116 -15.46 -7.14 3.44
N ASP A 117 -16.28 -7.83 4.23
CA ASP A 117 -17.71 -8.05 4.00
C ASP A 117 -18.47 -7.85 5.31
N GLY A 118 -18.98 -6.65 5.54
CA GLY A 118 -19.46 -6.27 6.85
C GLY A 118 -18.39 -6.43 7.92
N GLU A 119 -18.64 -7.17 8.99
CA GLU A 119 -17.68 -7.42 10.08
C GLU A 119 -16.63 -8.50 9.73
N GLU A 120 -16.86 -9.27 8.67
CA GLU A 120 -15.93 -10.31 8.26
C GLU A 120 -14.73 -9.72 7.53
N ILE A 121 -13.52 -9.96 8.05
CA ILE A 121 -12.25 -9.54 7.46
C ILE A 121 -11.40 -10.79 7.21
N THR A 122 -11.19 -11.13 5.94
CA THR A 122 -10.56 -12.40 5.53
C THR A 122 -9.39 -12.14 4.60
N HIS A 123 -8.20 -12.67 4.93
CA HIS A 123 -7.08 -12.70 4.00
C HIS A 123 -7.38 -13.69 2.87
N ILE A 124 -7.40 -13.21 1.63
CA ILE A 124 -7.76 -14.00 0.44
C ILE A 124 -6.56 -14.36 -0.43
N GLY A 125 -5.37 -13.85 -0.11
CA GLY A 125 -4.14 -14.15 -0.83
C GLY A 125 -3.24 -12.94 -1.01
N GLY A 126 -2.28 -13.05 -1.90
CA GLY A 126 -1.34 -11.99 -2.23
C GLY A 126 -0.44 -12.37 -3.40
N ILE A 127 0.37 -11.43 -3.82
CA ILE A 127 1.35 -11.61 -4.88
C ILE A 127 2.71 -11.06 -4.47
N GLY A 128 3.79 -11.65 -5.00
CA GLY A 128 5.16 -11.19 -4.78
C GLY A 128 5.51 -9.87 -5.51
N MET A 129 4.52 -9.19 -6.10
CA MET A 129 4.68 -7.90 -6.76
C MET A 129 4.40 -6.77 -5.77
N GLY A 130 5.32 -5.79 -5.68
CA GLY A 130 5.17 -4.67 -4.76
C GLY A 130 6.37 -3.74 -4.77
N GLY A 131 6.53 -2.94 -3.72
CA GLY A 131 7.65 -2.00 -3.56
C GLY A 131 9.02 -2.69 -3.58
N GLY A 132 9.13 -3.89 -3.02
CA GLY A 132 10.36 -4.67 -3.09
C GLY A 132 10.74 -5.08 -4.51
N THR A 133 9.76 -5.46 -5.33
CA THR A 133 9.98 -5.76 -6.75
C THR A 133 10.43 -4.52 -7.51
N LEU A 134 9.75 -3.39 -7.30
CA LEU A 134 10.12 -2.12 -7.92
C LEU A 134 11.55 -1.74 -7.57
N GLN A 135 11.92 -1.75 -6.28
CA GLN A 135 13.28 -1.44 -5.81
C GLN A 135 14.33 -2.38 -6.40
N GLY A 136 14.06 -3.70 -6.39
CA GLY A 136 14.99 -4.70 -6.89
C GLY A 136 15.26 -4.56 -8.39
N LEU A 137 14.21 -4.37 -9.19
CA LEU A 137 14.35 -4.17 -10.64
C LEU A 137 14.96 -2.81 -10.98
N SER A 138 14.61 -1.76 -10.26
CA SER A 138 15.25 -0.44 -10.44
C SER A 138 16.73 -0.50 -10.10
N ARG A 139 17.13 -1.25 -9.06
CA ARG A 139 18.55 -1.45 -8.74
C ARG A 139 19.30 -2.15 -9.88
N LEU A 140 18.68 -3.14 -10.50
CA LEU A 140 19.30 -3.91 -11.60
C LEU A 140 19.36 -3.13 -12.91
N LEU A 141 18.32 -2.37 -13.24
CA LEU A 141 18.15 -1.74 -14.55
C LEU A 141 18.55 -0.26 -14.60
N LEU A 142 18.38 0.45 -13.47
CA LEU A 142 18.62 1.89 -13.35
C LEU A 142 19.76 2.23 -12.37
N ASN A 143 20.37 1.21 -11.75
CA ASN A 143 21.42 1.36 -10.74
C ASN A 143 21.00 2.16 -9.48
N THR A 144 19.71 2.34 -9.24
CA THR A 144 19.15 2.97 -8.03
C THR A 144 18.06 2.12 -7.42
N SER A 145 17.91 2.15 -6.10
CA SER A 145 16.79 1.55 -5.35
C SER A 145 15.95 2.60 -4.63
N ASP A 146 16.24 3.87 -4.84
CA ASP A 146 15.49 4.99 -4.31
C ASP A 146 14.23 5.20 -5.15
N ILE A 147 13.05 4.98 -4.53
CA ILE A 147 11.76 5.09 -5.22
C ILE A 147 11.46 6.54 -5.64
N GLU A 148 11.95 7.53 -4.89
CA GLU A 148 11.77 8.93 -5.25
C GLU A 148 12.56 9.28 -6.51
N GLU A 149 13.80 8.79 -6.61
CA GLU A 149 14.61 8.93 -7.83
C GLU A 149 13.98 8.21 -9.02
N VAL A 150 13.47 6.98 -8.82
CA VAL A 150 12.75 6.24 -9.87
C VAL A 150 11.50 6.97 -10.32
N LEU A 151 10.75 7.59 -9.39
CA LEU A 151 9.56 8.38 -9.71
C LEU A 151 9.92 9.61 -10.56
N LEU A 152 10.97 10.36 -10.19
CA LEU A 152 11.43 11.51 -10.95
C LEU A 152 11.83 11.14 -12.38
N LEU A 153 12.56 10.03 -12.58
CA LEU A 153 12.88 9.52 -13.89
C LEU A 153 11.61 9.17 -14.68
N ALA A 154 10.65 8.50 -14.02
CA ALA A 154 9.44 8.03 -14.67
C ALA A 154 8.48 9.16 -15.08
N GLU A 155 8.48 10.29 -14.37
CA GLU A 155 7.68 11.49 -14.71
C GLU A 155 8.10 12.11 -16.06
N GLU A 156 9.37 11.95 -16.43
CA GLU A 156 9.90 12.38 -17.73
C GLU A 156 9.82 11.28 -18.81
N GLY A 157 9.28 10.10 -18.44
CA GLY A 157 9.20 8.94 -19.31
C GLY A 157 7.77 8.58 -19.70
N SER A 158 7.66 7.53 -20.53
CA SER A 158 6.38 6.91 -20.86
C SER A 158 6.55 5.40 -21.02
N ALA A 159 5.66 4.64 -20.40
CA ALA A 159 5.61 3.20 -20.55
C ALA A 159 5.25 2.74 -21.98
N ASP A 160 4.78 3.64 -22.85
CA ASP A 160 4.50 3.36 -24.25
C ASP A 160 5.75 2.99 -25.06
N PHE A 161 6.93 3.35 -24.56
CA PHE A 161 8.20 2.98 -25.19
C PHE A 161 8.74 1.62 -24.72
N THR A 162 8.19 1.07 -23.65
CA THR A 162 8.57 -0.27 -23.14
C THR A 162 7.47 -1.30 -23.37
N ASN A 163 6.19 -0.93 -23.23
CA ASN A 163 5.06 -1.82 -23.25
C ASN A 163 4.44 -1.92 -24.64
N LEU A 164 4.15 -3.14 -25.07
CA LEU A 164 3.39 -3.42 -26.29
C LEU A 164 1.90 -3.29 -25.96
N LYS A 165 1.19 -2.46 -26.71
CA LYS A 165 -0.26 -2.24 -26.55
C LYS A 165 -1.07 -2.96 -27.63
N ILE A 166 -2.36 -3.16 -27.40
CA ILE A 166 -3.27 -3.81 -28.37
C ILE A 166 -3.24 -3.06 -29.73
N LYS A 167 -3.23 -1.72 -29.72
CA LYS A 167 -3.15 -0.91 -30.94
C LYS A 167 -1.86 -1.09 -31.74
N ASP A 168 -0.79 -1.59 -31.12
CA ASP A 168 0.50 -1.84 -31.81
C ASP A 168 0.48 -3.14 -32.61
N ILE A 169 -0.45 -4.05 -32.32
CA ILE A 169 -0.53 -5.39 -32.91
C ILE A 169 -1.84 -5.66 -33.67
N CYS A 170 -2.86 -4.85 -33.47
CA CYS A 170 -4.17 -5.05 -34.09
C CYS A 170 -4.84 -3.70 -34.40
N GLU A 171 -5.22 -3.51 -35.68
CA GLU A 171 -5.99 -2.33 -36.13
C GLU A 171 -7.50 -2.46 -35.83
N PHE A 172 -7.97 -3.67 -35.44
CA PHE A 172 -9.37 -3.95 -35.20
C PHE A 172 -9.67 -3.97 -33.70
N LYS A 173 -10.92 -3.61 -33.35
CA LYS A 173 -11.42 -3.71 -31.97
C LYS A 173 -11.47 -5.18 -31.54
N LEU A 174 -10.75 -5.53 -30.48
CA LEU A 174 -10.74 -6.86 -29.87
C LEU A 174 -11.74 -6.91 -28.70
N GLY A 175 -13.01 -7.19 -29.00
CA GLY A 175 -14.06 -7.22 -27.98
C GLY A 175 -14.17 -5.90 -27.23
N GLU A 176 -14.16 -5.94 -25.90
CA GLU A 176 -14.21 -4.76 -25.03
C GLU A 176 -12.84 -4.14 -24.76
N LEU A 177 -11.74 -4.72 -25.27
CA LEU A 177 -10.40 -4.19 -25.07
C LEU A 177 -10.20 -2.88 -25.81
N THR A 178 -9.71 -1.88 -25.10
CA THR A 178 -9.28 -0.62 -25.73
C THR A 178 -7.92 -0.80 -26.40
N GLY A 179 -7.65 -0.01 -27.44
CA GLY A 179 -6.34 -0.03 -28.11
C GLY A 179 -5.17 0.31 -27.18
N ASP A 180 -5.44 0.99 -26.08
CA ASP A 180 -4.44 1.39 -25.07
C ASP A 180 -4.20 0.32 -24.00
N ALA A 181 -4.95 -0.77 -23.99
CA ALA A 181 -4.71 -1.90 -23.09
C ALA A 181 -3.33 -2.53 -23.37
N THR A 182 -2.62 -2.91 -22.31
CA THR A 182 -1.31 -3.56 -22.41
C THR A 182 -1.47 -4.99 -22.93
N ALA A 183 -0.84 -5.29 -24.06
CA ALA A 183 -0.75 -6.64 -24.58
C ALA A 183 0.43 -7.40 -23.96
N SER A 184 1.56 -6.71 -23.76
CA SER A 184 2.73 -7.32 -23.13
C SER A 184 3.65 -6.25 -22.53
N LEU A 185 3.91 -6.39 -21.24
CA LEU A 185 4.82 -5.53 -20.51
C LEU A 185 6.27 -5.73 -21.02
N PHE A 186 6.97 -4.64 -21.22
CA PHE A 186 8.36 -4.60 -21.70
C PHE A 186 8.65 -5.24 -23.06
N ALA A 187 7.64 -5.67 -23.83
CA ALA A 187 7.90 -6.36 -25.09
C ALA A 187 8.51 -5.47 -26.20
N LYS A 188 8.31 -4.13 -26.14
CA LYS A 188 8.91 -3.22 -27.12
C LYS A 188 10.43 -3.09 -27.00
N VAL A 189 11.02 -3.43 -25.85
CA VAL A 189 12.48 -3.38 -25.66
C VAL A 189 13.23 -4.38 -26.53
N LEU A 190 12.56 -5.36 -27.09
CA LEU A 190 13.13 -6.28 -28.08
C LEU A 190 13.48 -5.57 -29.42
N GLN A 191 12.88 -4.42 -29.69
CA GLN A 191 13.02 -3.69 -30.95
C GLN A 191 14.01 -2.52 -30.83
N HIS A 192 14.15 -1.95 -29.62
CA HIS A 192 15.03 -0.80 -29.35
C HIS A 192 15.43 -0.75 -27.88
N LYS A 193 16.56 -0.11 -27.59
CA LYS A 193 17.00 0.14 -26.22
C LYS A 193 16.34 1.41 -25.68
N PRO A 194 15.46 1.33 -24.66
CA PRO A 194 14.84 2.51 -24.06
C PRO A 194 15.84 3.30 -23.21
N SER A 195 15.58 4.58 -22.99
CA SER A 195 16.28 5.38 -21.99
C SER A 195 15.83 5.02 -20.57
N ASP A 196 16.60 5.47 -19.58
CA ASP A 196 16.32 5.20 -18.16
C ASP A 196 14.93 5.75 -17.73
N ASN A 197 14.52 6.90 -18.27
CA ASN A 197 13.19 7.48 -18.03
C ASN A 197 12.06 6.56 -18.50
N PHE A 198 12.19 5.95 -19.66
CA PHE A 198 11.21 5.00 -20.19
C PHE A 198 11.22 3.68 -19.42
N ILE A 199 12.42 3.21 -19.00
CA ILE A 199 12.54 2.02 -18.15
C ILE A 199 11.83 2.28 -16.81
N ALA A 200 12.08 3.41 -16.16
CA ALA A 200 11.47 3.78 -14.90
C ALA A 200 9.92 3.82 -14.99
N ALA A 201 9.38 4.50 -16.02
CA ALA A 201 7.94 4.54 -16.28
C ALA A 201 7.37 3.14 -16.54
N GLY A 202 8.06 2.31 -17.31
CA GLY A 202 7.69 0.93 -17.58
C GLY A 202 7.66 0.06 -16.33
N LEU A 203 8.64 0.21 -15.42
CA LEU A 203 8.72 -0.54 -14.16
C LEU A 203 7.55 -0.19 -13.22
N ILE A 204 7.27 1.11 -13.04
CA ILE A 204 6.14 1.56 -12.22
C ILE A 204 4.83 1.05 -12.82
N HIS A 205 4.65 1.20 -14.14
CA HIS A 205 3.46 0.71 -14.84
C HIS A 205 3.28 -0.80 -14.64
N MET A 206 4.33 -1.59 -14.86
CA MET A 206 4.29 -3.05 -14.69
C MET A 206 3.86 -3.44 -13.27
N VAL A 207 4.44 -2.82 -12.25
CA VAL A 207 4.12 -3.14 -10.85
C VAL A 207 2.67 -2.80 -10.55
N LEU A 208 2.22 -1.59 -10.88
CA LEU A 208 0.87 -1.12 -10.54
C LEU A 208 -0.21 -1.86 -11.35
N GLU A 209 -0.01 -2.08 -12.66
CA GLU A 209 -0.96 -2.82 -13.50
C GLU A 209 -1.08 -4.28 -13.08
N THR A 210 0.03 -4.94 -12.76
CA THR A 210 0.02 -6.32 -12.26
C THR A 210 -0.74 -6.43 -10.94
N ILE A 211 -0.51 -5.49 -10.01
CA ILE A 211 -1.22 -5.45 -8.72
C ILE A 211 -2.72 -5.25 -8.95
N GLY A 212 -3.10 -4.25 -9.73
CA GLY A 212 -4.50 -3.93 -9.99
C GLY A 212 -5.23 -5.07 -10.70
N SER A 213 -4.63 -5.64 -11.73
CA SER A 213 -5.17 -6.79 -12.46
C SER A 213 -5.35 -8.02 -11.58
N ALA A 214 -4.34 -8.34 -10.75
CA ALA A 214 -4.42 -9.47 -9.81
C ALA A 214 -5.54 -9.25 -8.77
N ALA A 215 -5.69 -8.03 -8.26
CA ALA A 215 -6.76 -7.69 -7.32
C ALA A 215 -8.14 -7.92 -7.95
N VAL A 216 -8.39 -7.40 -9.16
CA VAL A 216 -9.66 -7.57 -9.86
C VAL A 216 -9.93 -9.05 -10.16
N LEU A 217 -8.96 -9.76 -10.72
CA LEU A 217 -9.10 -11.17 -11.07
C LEU A 217 -9.35 -12.06 -9.85
N SER A 218 -8.84 -11.70 -8.66
CA SER A 218 -9.12 -12.41 -7.41
C SER A 218 -10.60 -12.41 -7.04
N GLN A 219 -11.41 -11.48 -7.58
CA GLN A 219 -12.82 -11.27 -7.24
C GLN A 219 -13.77 -11.43 -8.45
N ILE A 220 -13.29 -11.90 -9.58
CA ILE A 220 -14.11 -12.01 -10.82
C ILE A 220 -15.39 -12.85 -10.62
N ASN A 221 -15.35 -13.83 -9.73
CA ASN A 221 -16.49 -14.65 -9.35
C ASN A 221 -17.12 -14.24 -7.99
N GLY A 222 -16.48 -13.31 -7.25
CA GLY A 222 -16.92 -12.89 -5.91
C GLY A 222 -17.86 -11.69 -5.91
N GLY A 223 -18.00 -10.99 -7.03
CA GLY A 223 -18.91 -9.85 -7.17
C GLY A 223 -18.46 -8.56 -6.48
N PHE A 224 -17.29 -8.53 -5.86
CA PHE A 224 -16.76 -7.32 -5.24
C PHE A 224 -16.27 -6.34 -6.30
N LYS A 225 -16.79 -5.12 -6.30
CA LYS A 225 -16.45 -4.08 -7.27
C LYS A 225 -15.59 -2.94 -6.68
N ASN A 226 -15.49 -2.85 -5.37
CA ASN A 226 -14.72 -1.81 -4.70
C ASN A 226 -13.38 -2.37 -4.21
N PHE A 227 -12.29 -1.71 -4.58
CA PHE A 227 -10.92 -2.03 -4.20
C PHE A 227 -10.30 -0.82 -3.49
N VAL A 228 -9.80 -1.02 -2.27
CA VAL A 228 -9.19 0.06 -1.48
C VAL A 228 -7.68 -0.12 -1.49
N LEU A 229 -6.99 0.82 -2.14
CA LEU A 229 -5.53 0.81 -2.30
C LEU A 229 -4.87 1.43 -1.08
N ILE A 230 -4.04 0.68 -0.36
CA ILE A 230 -3.29 1.15 0.79
C ILE A 230 -1.81 0.81 0.68
N GLY A 231 -0.99 1.39 1.55
CA GLY A 231 0.45 1.16 1.57
C GLY A 231 1.24 2.23 0.80
N ARG A 232 2.58 2.11 0.87
CA ARG A 232 3.47 3.16 0.37
C ARG A 232 3.39 3.40 -1.14
N LEU A 233 3.09 2.37 -1.93
CA LEU A 233 2.99 2.55 -3.39
C LEU A 233 1.82 3.46 -3.81
N THR A 234 0.88 3.78 -2.90
CA THR A 234 -0.15 4.77 -3.18
C THR A 234 0.41 6.17 -3.43
N GLU A 235 1.62 6.46 -2.96
CA GLU A 235 2.32 7.73 -3.23
C GLU A 235 2.66 7.89 -4.72
N LEU A 236 2.86 6.79 -5.46
CA LEU A 236 3.08 6.81 -6.92
C LEU A 236 1.80 7.18 -7.71
N LEU A 237 0.62 7.05 -7.10
CA LEU A 237 -0.66 7.26 -7.78
C LEU A 237 -1.00 8.73 -8.03
N THR A 238 -0.23 9.68 -7.51
CA THR A 238 -0.32 11.08 -7.91
C THR A 238 -0.04 11.25 -9.41
N THR A 239 0.95 10.54 -9.93
CA THR A 239 1.37 10.58 -11.35
C THR A 239 0.76 9.43 -12.16
N PHE A 240 0.69 8.21 -11.59
CA PHE A 240 0.33 6.98 -12.30
C PHE A 240 -1.10 6.49 -12.07
N LYS A 241 -2.01 7.34 -11.57
CA LYS A 241 -3.41 7.00 -11.30
C LYS A 241 -4.14 6.46 -12.56
N TYR A 242 -3.76 6.93 -13.75
CA TYR A 242 -4.37 6.52 -15.01
C TYR A 242 -4.36 5.00 -15.22
N ILE A 243 -3.38 4.27 -14.66
CA ILE A 243 -3.29 2.80 -14.76
C ILE A 243 -4.53 2.15 -14.12
N PHE A 244 -4.90 2.60 -12.92
CA PHE A 244 -6.10 2.09 -12.25
C PHE A 244 -7.38 2.54 -12.95
N SER A 245 -7.42 3.77 -13.49
CA SER A 245 -8.57 4.24 -14.27
C SER A 245 -8.81 3.40 -15.55
N GLN A 246 -7.75 2.89 -16.17
CA GLN A 246 -7.88 1.94 -17.29
C GLN A 246 -8.47 0.60 -16.85
N LEU A 247 -8.06 0.08 -15.69
CA LEU A 247 -8.61 -1.14 -15.11
C LEU A 247 -10.08 -0.96 -14.68
N GLU A 248 -10.44 0.21 -14.11
CA GLU A 248 -11.83 0.55 -13.78
C GLU A 248 -12.73 0.47 -15.01
N ALA A 249 -12.29 1.09 -16.12
CA ALA A 249 -13.04 1.07 -17.36
C ALA A 249 -13.14 -0.33 -18.01
N LEU A 250 -12.07 -1.15 -17.87
CA LEU A 250 -12.03 -2.48 -18.47
C LEU A 250 -12.90 -3.50 -17.72
N TYR A 251 -12.94 -3.41 -16.39
CA TYR A 251 -13.55 -4.43 -15.54
C TYR A 251 -14.83 -3.96 -14.81
N ASP A 252 -15.28 -2.74 -15.02
CA ASP A 252 -16.42 -2.12 -14.33
C ASP A 252 -16.27 -2.22 -12.79
N VAL A 253 -15.14 -1.73 -12.28
CA VAL A 253 -14.78 -1.72 -10.86
C VAL A 253 -14.34 -0.32 -10.41
N HIS A 254 -14.15 -0.11 -9.10
CA HIS A 254 -13.73 1.17 -8.52
C HIS A 254 -12.53 0.99 -7.60
N PHE A 255 -11.49 1.80 -7.80
CA PHE A 255 -10.32 1.87 -6.93
C PHE A 255 -10.36 3.13 -6.07
N HIS A 256 -10.42 2.93 -4.76
CA HIS A 256 -10.46 4.00 -3.76
C HIS A 256 -9.08 4.15 -3.11
N ILE A 257 -8.63 5.40 -2.96
CA ILE A 257 -7.39 5.72 -2.25
C ILE A 257 -7.78 6.48 -0.98
N PRO A 258 -7.67 5.87 0.22
CA PRO A 258 -7.95 6.54 1.48
C PRO A 258 -7.03 7.74 1.71
N LYS A 259 -7.48 8.71 2.49
CA LYS A 259 -6.67 9.87 2.88
C LYS A 259 -5.38 9.46 3.59
N TYR A 260 -5.46 8.44 4.43
CA TYR A 260 -4.31 7.91 5.19
C TYR A 260 -3.76 6.62 4.56
N ALA A 261 -3.88 6.43 3.25
CA ALA A 261 -3.50 5.21 2.55
C ALA A 261 -2.11 4.65 2.92
N PRO A 262 -1.02 5.44 3.02
CA PRO A 262 0.28 4.95 3.45
C PRO A 262 0.31 4.46 4.90
N TYR A 263 -0.57 4.98 5.76
CA TYR A 263 -0.64 4.71 7.20
C TYR A 263 -1.86 3.88 7.61
N CYS A 264 -2.63 3.41 6.65
CA CYS A 264 -3.92 2.77 6.85
C CYS A 264 -3.83 1.55 7.78
N THR A 265 -2.78 0.72 7.64
CA THR A 265 -2.52 -0.44 8.50
C THR A 265 -2.27 -0.02 9.95
N ALA A 266 -1.44 1.00 10.18
CA ALA A 266 -1.20 1.53 11.52
C ALA A 266 -2.47 2.15 12.13
N LEU A 267 -3.27 2.87 11.32
CA LEU A 267 -4.56 3.43 11.74
C LEU A 267 -5.53 2.34 12.17
N GLY A 268 -5.65 1.28 11.36
CA GLY A 268 -6.52 0.14 11.68
C GLY A 268 -6.06 -0.61 12.92
N ALA A 269 -4.74 -0.72 13.16
CA ALA A 269 -4.23 -1.24 14.42
C ALA A 269 -4.71 -0.41 15.61
N ALA A 270 -4.58 0.93 15.57
CA ALA A 270 -5.09 1.80 16.63
C ALA A 270 -6.60 1.67 16.84
N LEU A 271 -7.38 1.57 15.75
CA LEU A 271 -8.83 1.40 15.79
C LEU A 271 -9.25 0.07 16.42
N SER A 272 -8.45 -0.99 16.29
CA SER A 272 -8.78 -2.31 16.87
C SER A 272 -8.89 -2.30 18.40
N TYR A 273 -8.32 -1.29 19.07
CA TYR A 273 -8.43 -1.13 20.51
C TYR A 273 -9.89 -1.10 21.02
N LYS A 274 -10.79 -0.49 20.25
CA LYS A 274 -12.23 -0.47 20.60
C LYS A 274 -12.85 -1.85 20.51
N TYR A 275 -12.49 -2.66 19.52
CA TYR A 275 -13.03 -4.00 19.29
C TYR A 275 -12.47 -5.08 20.22
N GLU A 276 -11.42 -4.78 20.98
CA GLU A 276 -10.85 -5.72 21.95
C GLU A 276 -11.37 -5.47 23.39
N ASN A 277 -12.04 -4.32 23.61
CA ASN A 277 -12.55 -3.91 24.92
C ASN A 277 -14.09 -3.85 24.99
N ASP A 278 -14.78 -4.10 23.88
CA ASP A 278 -16.23 -4.32 23.81
C ASP A 278 -16.50 -5.84 23.83
#